data_ac05e1d120f79633af4e0188d7302f0f
#
_entry.id   ac05e1d120f79633af4e0188d7302f0f
#
_cell.length_a   1.000
_cell.length_b   1.000
_cell.length_c   1.000
_cell.angle_alpha   90.00
_cell.angle_beta   90.00
_cell.angle_gamma   90.00
#
_symmetry.space_group_name_H-M   'P 1'
#
loop_
_entity.id
_entity.type
_entity.pdbx_description
1 polymer ?
#
loop_
_entity_poly.entity_id
_entity_poly.type
_entity_poly.pdbx_seq_one_letter_code
_entity_poly.pdbx_strand_id
1 'polypeptide(L)'
;MTDWFGLDDRVKSAEAGLDLEMPGTDGKSTAYMVEQWKQGRLDEHVIRERAECIIRNARKWKIPKTKKTEEERELILKENHEKVCAAAEEAIVLLKNKEDILPLQQGRKLAVIGEYAREPLFQAEGSGKVEGAGKEDAWECAEKWNGADNTPFAMGYRRNNAGSEAEQQKLRDEAVKTAADADAVLFFLAMDFGFEGEGNDRVQYELPEYQVALLKEIAVVNSNVIAVVMNGGAVAMPWADEVKAILECFYGGQGIGRAIVKVISGEVNPSGHMPVSVPAFREQIISDENFAEQTEQVTYREGMFMGYRGYETKKIPVQFPFGFGLSYTTFEITECSVEQEKITDCEKTVLRGKIKNTGNRKGAQVVQLYVKNPRAWKARPARELRDFQKIILEAGEEKEFVFSISRELFELYDERVDERTVPQGMYGLELGFSVQDIRAAQKIEVTPVFPVPKQIQGWDKTERLLETKAGEQIFEELYRKITEKAGGIFAQRLKEEKNVREMLLSQPIRIVHLMIWNEMTDSELIAILEKVNQELYHDYREKMRSLEKK
;
A
#
# COMPACT_ATOMS: atom_id res chain seq x y z
N MET A 1 -6.22 14.62 14.92
CA MET A 1 -6.23 13.98 16.25
C MET A 1 -5.18 12.89 16.28
N THR A 2 -4.65 12.56 17.46
CA THR A 2 -3.70 11.43 17.58
C THR A 2 -4.42 10.09 17.56
N ASP A 3 -3.69 9.04 17.28
CA ASP A 3 -3.98 7.71 17.78
C ASP A 3 -3.67 7.61 19.28
N TRP A 4 -4.05 6.52 19.93
CA TRP A 4 -3.82 6.28 21.36
C TRP A 4 -2.32 6.34 21.68
N PHE A 5 -1.96 7.22 22.62
CA PHE A 5 -0.58 7.43 23.08
C PHE A 5 0.44 7.84 21.98
N GLY A 6 -0.02 8.25 20.81
CA GLY A 6 0.83 8.65 19.68
C GLY A 6 1.37 10.08 19.79
N LEU A 7 1.52 10.62 21.01
CA LEU A 7 1.96 12.00 21.25
C LEU A 7 3.21 12.02 22.14
N ASP A 8 4.27 12.64 21.65
CA ASP A 8 5.51 12.86 22.39
C ASP A 8 5.57 14.28 23.01
N ASP A 9 5.59 15.31 22.19
CA ASP A 9 5.66 16.71 22.63
C ASP A 9 4.36 17.46 22.31
N ARG A 10 3.61 17.84 23.36
CA ARG A 10 2.30 18.49 23.22
C ARG A 10 2.37 19.89 22.64
N VAL A 11 3.41 20.66 23.00
CA VAL A 11 3.57 22.04 22.54
C VAL A 11 3.87 22.03 21.05
N LYS A 12 4.91 21.31 20.65
CA LYS A 12 5.29 21.17 19.22
C LYS A 12 4.15 20.60 18.38
N SER A 13 3.42 19.64 18.92
CA SER A 13 2.28 19.03 18.21
C SER A 13 1.14 20.02 18.00
N ALA A 14 0.82 20.85 19.00
CA ALA A 14 -0.18 21.90 18.87
C ALA A 14 0.26 22.96 17.85
N GLU A 15 1.52 23.38 17.88
CA GLU A 15 2.12 24.29 16.91
C GLU A 15 2.09 23.72 15.49
N ALA A 16 2.31 22.41 15.36
CA ALA A 16 2.22 21.69 14.09
C ALA A 16 0.78 21.42 13.61
N GLY A 17 -0.24 21.82 14.37
CA GLY A 17 -1.65 21.73 13.96
C GLY A 17 -2.44 20.57 14.55
N LEU A 18 -1.97 19.91 15.60
CA LEU A 18 -2.72 18.87 16.30
C LEU A 18 -3.84 19.47 17.15
N ASP A 19 -5.10 19.13 16.84
CA ASP A 19 -6.28 19.69 17.52
C ASP A 19 -6.73 18.86 18.73
N LEU A 20 -6.56 17.52 18.70
CA LEU A 20 -7.11 16.61 19.71
C LEU A 20 -6.14 15.48 20.04
N GLU A 21 -5.82 15.35 21.32
CA GLU A 21 -5.05 14.23 21.87
C GLU A 21 -5.98 13.11 22.33
N MET A 22 -5.62 11.87 21.97
CA MET A 22 -6.32 10.65 22.38
C MET A 22 -5.34 9.61 22.97
N PRO A 23 -5.73 8.89 24.03
CA PRO A 23 -6.82 9.23 24.95
C PRO A 23 -6.46 10.47 25.77
N GLY A 24 -7.42 11.07 26.42
CA GLY A 24 -7.12 12.14 27.38
C GLY A 24 -6.27 11.64 28.57
N THR A 25 -5.62 12.56 29.27
CA THR A 25 -4.71 12.26 30.39
C THR A 25 -5.25 12.77 31.75
N ASP A 26 -6.56 12.73 31.94
CA ASP A 26 -7.24 13.23 33.16
C ASP A 26 -6.82 14.66 33.54
N GLY A 27 -6.64 15.52 32.53
CA GLY A 27 -6.26 16.91 32.71
C GLY A 27 -4.77 17.20 32.91
N LYS A 28 -3.90 16.17 33.00
CA LYS A 28 -2.45 16.37 33.18
C LYS A 28 -1.82 17.11 32.03
N SER A 29 -2.16 16.74 30.79
CA SER A 29 -1.68 17.43 29.60
C SER A 29 -2.22 18.85 29.50
N THR A 30 -3.46 19.07 29.88
CA THR A 30 -4.05 20.41 29.93
C THR A 30 -3.30 21.31 30.94
N ALA A 31 -3.02 20.80 32.13
CA ALA A 31 -2.23 21.51 33.15
C ALA A 31 -0.83 21.87 32.65
N TYR A 32 -0.15 20.92 31.96
CA TYR A 32 1.14 21.16 31.34
C TYR A 32 1.06 22.26 30.27
N MET A 33 0.09 22.20 29.36
CA MET A 33 -0.09 23.21 28.31
C MET A 33 -0.33 24.60 28.89
N VAL A 34 -1.15 24.71 29.94
CA VAL A 34 -1.42 25.98 30.64
C VAL A 34 -0.15 26.55 31.28
N GLU A 35 0.70 25.69 31.82
CA GLU A 35 1.99 26.11 32.39
C GLU A 35 2.95 26.59 31.28
N GLN A 36 3.06 25.90 30.15
CA GLN A 36 3.87 26.34 29.01
C GLN A 36 3.40 27.70 28.47
N TRP A 37 2.09 27.90 28.37
CA TRP A 37 1.51 29.21 28.01
C TRP A 37 1.87 30.30 29.00
N LYS A 38 1.72 30.08 30.32
CA LYS A 38 2.10 31.05 31.35
C LYS A 38 3.57 31.41 31.34
N GLN A 39 4.43 30.48 30.93
CA GLN A 39 5.87 30.69 30.82
C GLN A 39 6.29 31.27 29.44
N GLY A 40 5.32 31.63 28.58
CA GLY A 40 5.59 32.22 27.26
C GLY A 40 6.21 31.26 26.24
N ARG A 41 6.17 29.93 26.50
CA ARG A 41 6.67 28.89 25.59
C ARG A 41 5.61 28.33 24.63
N LEU A 42 4.35 28.71 24.81
CA LEU A 42 3.24 28.39 23.92
C LEU A 42 2.41 29.65 23.69
N ASP A 43 2.19 30.01 22.43
CA ASP A 43 1.39 31.16 22.05
C ASP A 43 -0.11 30.88 22.28
N GLU A 44 -0.84 31.84 22.86
CA GLU A 44 -2.28 31.76 23.05
C GLU A 44 -3.03 31.61 21.71
N HIS A 45 -2.50 32.18 20.64
CA HIS A 45 -3.10 32.08 19.30
C HIS A 45 -3.17 30.61 18.85
N VAL A 46 -2.12 29.80 19.07
CA VAL A 46 -2.10 28.38 18.76
C VAL A 46 -3.22 27.64 19.50
N ILE A 47 -3.37 27.90 20.81
CA ILE A 47 -4.43 27.25 21.61
C ILE A 47 -5.82 27.60 21.08
N ARG A 48 -6.05 28.86 20.74
CA ARG A 48 -7.33 29.33 20.20
C ARG A 48 -7.63 28.69 18.85
N GLU A 49 -6.68 28.67 17.98
CA GLU A 49 -6.83 28.07 16.64
C GLU A 49 -7.18 26.57 16.72
N ARG A 50 -6.50 25.81 17.58
CA ARG A 50 -6.82 24.37 17.80
C ARG A 50 -8.23 24.19 18.36
N ALA A 51 -8.61 24.99 19.35
CA ALA A 51 -9.96 24.96 19.93
C ALA A 51 -11.05 25.32 18.89
N GLU A 52 -10.79 26.31 18.05
CA GLU A 52 -11.72 26.71 16.98
C GLU A 52 -11.92 25.60 15.94
N CYS A 53 -10.86 24.86 15.59
CA CYS A 53 -10.97 23.70 14.71
C CYS A 53 -11.90 22.63 15.27
N ILE A 54 -11.78 22.29 16.56
CA ILE A 54 -12.68 21.33 17.23
C ILE A 54 -14.12 21.84 17.24
N ILE A 55 -14.33 23.12 17.64
CA ILE A 55 -15.67 23.73 17.71
C ILE A 55 -16.32 23.75 16.32
N ARG A 56 -15.56 24.10 15.28
CA ARG A 56 -16.01 24.12 13.88
C ARG A 56 -16.47 22.75 13.43
N ASN A 57 -15.66 21.71 13.71
CA ASN A 57 -16.00 20.33 13.39
C ASN A 57 -17.25 19.86 14.17
N ALA A 58 -17.32 20.13 15.48
CA ALA A 58 -18.47 19.76 16.29
C ALA A 58 -19.77 20.44 15.80
N ARG A 59 -19.70 21.70 15.33
CA ARG A 59 -20.84 22.41 14.74
C ARG A 59 -21.24 21.83 13.38
N LYS A 60 -20.27 21.50 12.53
CA LYS A 60 -20.50 20.90 11.21
C LYS A 60 -21.19 19.54 11.32
N TRP A 61 -20.79 18.74 12.29
CA TRP A 61 -21.27 17.36 12.47
C TRP A 61 -22.32 17.24 13.58
N LYS A 62 -23.01 18.34 13.92
CA LYS A 62 -24.10 18.29 14.87
C LYS A 62 -25.23 17.42 14.34
N ILE A 63 -25.25 16.16 14.80
CA ILE A 63 -26.32 15.22 14.48
C ILE A 63 -27.54 15.61 15.27
N PRO A 64 -28.73 15.83 14.66
CA PRO A 64 -29.97 16.02 15.38
C PRO A 64 -30.22 14.82 16.31
N LYS A 65 -30.52 15.07 17.57
CA LYS A 65 -30.89 14.01 18.54
C LYS A 65 -32.31 13.49 18.26
N THR A 66 -32.56 12.99 17.07
CA THR A 66 -33.77 12.24 16.80
C THR A 66 -33.56 10.82 17.33
N LYS A 67 -34.31 10.47 18.38
CA LYS A 67 -34.37 9.06 18.82
C LYS A 67 -35.10 8.29 17.72
N LYS A 68 -34.37 7.41 17.05
CA LYS A 68 -34.97 6.46 16.12
C LYS A 68 -35.82 5.46 16.90
N THR A 69 -36.95 5.04 16.35
CA THR A 69 -37.74 3.94 16.89
C THR A 69 -36.96 2.62 16.74
N GLU A 70 -37.34 1.59 17.46
CA GLU A 70 -36.71 0.28 17.32
C GLU A 70 -36.91 -0.29 15.90
N GLU A 71 -38.08 -0.11 15.31
CA GLU A 71 -38.38 -0.50 13.93
C GLU A 71 -37.46 0.22 12.90
N GLU A 72 -37.21 1.52 13.10
CA GLU A 72 -36.26 2.27 12.25
C GLU A 72 -34.82 1.76 12.40
N ARG A 73 -34.43 1.34 13.60
CA ARG A 73 -33.10 0.74 13.84
C ARG A 73 -32.96 -0.62 13.17
N GLU A 74 -33.96 -1.49 13.34
CA GLU A 74 -33.98 -2.80 12.69
C GLU A 74 -33.91 -2.69 11.16
N LEU A 75 -34.65 -1.75 10.57
CA LEU A 75 -34.60 -1.51 9.14
C LEU A 75 -33.19 -1.08 8.69
N ILE A 76 -32.56 -0.16 9.41
CA ILE A 76 -31.21 0.30 9.12
C ILE A 76 -30.19 -0.83 9.25
N LEU A 77 -30.30 -1.67 10.29
CA LEU A 77 -29.42 -2.81 10.47
C LEU A 77 -29.56 -3.81 9.33
N LYS A 78 -30.79 -4.07 8.87
CA LYS A 78 -31.05 -4.94 7.71
C LYS A 78 -30.47 -4.37 6.43
N GLU A 79 -30.70 -3.09 6.14
CA GLU A 79 -30.12 -2.43 4.95
C GLU A 79 -28.59 -2.41 4.98
N ASN A 80 -27.99 -2.18 6.15
CA ASN A 80 -26.55 -2.20 6.31
C ASN A 80 -26.00 -3.63 6.18
N HIS A 81 -26.70 -4.64 6.66
CA HIS A 81 -26.32 -6.03 6.48
C HIS A 81 -26.26 -6.41 4.99
N GLU A 82 -27.25 -6.01 4.18
CA GLU A 82 -27.21 -6.25 2.73
C GLU A 82 -26.01 -5.57 2.06
N LYS A 83 -25.64 -4.35 2.49
CA LYS A 83 -24.44 -3.68 1.98
C LYS A 83 -23.15 -4.40 2.37
N VAL A 84 -23.06 -4.92 3.60
CA VAL A 84 -21.91 -5.71 4.06
C VAL A 84 -21.78 -7.00 3.26
N CYS A 85 -22.90 -7.68 2.99
CA CYS A 85 -22.89 -8.89 2.16
C CYS A 85 -22.42 -8.60 0.73
N ALA A 86 -22.95 -7.54 0.12
CA ALA A 86 -22.51 -7.12 -1.22
C ALA A 86 -21.02 -6.76 -1.25
N ALA A 87 -20.50 -6.09 -0.21
CA ALA A 87 -19.07 -5.80 -0.11
C ALA A 87 -18.22 -7.08 0.01
N ALA A 88 -18.68 -8.07 0.78
CA ALA A 88 -18.01 -9.37 0.90
C ALA A 88 -18.00 -10.14 -0.43
N GLU A 89 -19.12 -10.13 -1.16
CA GLU A 89 -19.24 -10.73 -2.50
C GLU A 89 -18.21 -10.17 -3.49
N GLU A 90 -17.95 -8.86 -3.41
CA GLU A 90 -16.99 -8.15 -4.25
C GLU A 90 -15.52 -8.33 -3.80
N ALA A 91 -15.29 -8.66 -2.53
CA ALA A 91 -13.97 -8.76 -1.92
C ALA A 91 -13.34 -10.16 -2.08
N ILE A 92 -14.16 -11.23 -2.15
CA ILE A 92 -13.65 -12.61 -2.29
C ILE A 92 -12.78 -12.74 -3.54
N VAL A 93 -11.57 -13.28 -3.35
CA VAL A 93 -10.61 -13.52 -4.42
C VAL A 93 -10.57 -15.01 -4.78
N LEU A 94 -10.80 -15.34 -6.03
CA LEU A 94 -10.56 -16.68 -6.55
C LEU A 94 -9.07 -16.82 -6.91
N LEU A 95 -8.32 -17.59 -6.12
CA LEU A 95 -6.88 -17.79 -6.33
C LEU A 95 -6.55 -18.98 -7.22
N LYS A 96 -7.43 -19.99 -7.25
CA LYS A 96 -7.27 -21.21 -8.06
C LYS A 96 -8.63 -21.75 -8.45
N ASN A 97 -8.76 -22.23 -9.68
CA ASN A 97 -9.95 -22.92 -10.19
C ASN A 97 -9.54 -23.95 -11.25
N LYS A 98 -8.99 -25.08 -10.80
CA LYS A 98 -8.50 -26.12 -11.70
C LYS A 98 -9.68 -26.92 -12.26
N GLU A 99 -9.64 -27.18 -13.56
CA GLU A 99 -10.65 -27.95 -14.29
C GLU A 99 -12.06 -27.33 -14.18
N ASP A 100 -12.15 -26.02 -13.95
CA ASP A 100 -13.41 -25.27 -13.79
C ASP A 100 -14.38 -25.93 -12.79
N ILE A 101 -13.81 -26.42 -11.64
CA ILE A 101 -14.62 -27.03 -10.59
C ILE A 101 -15.66 -26.07 -10.05
N LEU A 102 -15.35 -24.78 -10.01
CA LEU A 102 -16.28 -23.69 -9.70
C LEU A 102 -16.76 -23.02 -11.01
N PRO A 103 -18.03 -22.61 -11.08
CA PRO A 103 -19.08 -22.72 -10.07
C PRO A 103 -19.65 -24.14 -9.98
N LEU A 104 -20.08 -24.51 -8.74
CA LEU A 104 -20.71 -25.81 -8.46
C LEU A 104 -22.10 -25.89 -9.06
N GLN A 105 -22.49 -27.10 -9.42
CA GLN A 105 -23.89 -27.41 -9.80
C GLN A 105 -24.70 -27.80 -8.57
N GLN A 106 -25.90 -27.22 -8.44
CA GLN A 106 -26.85 -27.55 -7.39
C GLN A 106 -27.28 -29.01 -7.48
N GLY A 107 -27.58 -29.63 -6.33
CA GLY A 107 -28.06 -31.02 -6.22
C GLY A 107 -26.94 -32.07 -6.13
N ARG A 108 -25.67 -31.67 -6.21
CA ARG A 108 -24.52 -32.55 -5.93
C ARG A 108 -24.25 -32.61 -4.42
N LYS A 109 -23.76 -33.74 -3.94
CA LYS A 109 -23.41 -33.93 -2.53
C LYS A 109 -22.14 -33.11 -2.20
N LEU A 110 -22.33 -32.02 -1.46
CA LEU A 110 -21.29 -31.07 -1.03
C LEU A 110 -21.00 -31.23 0.46
N ALA A 111 -19.89 -31.87 0.82
CA ALA A 111 -19.44 -31.90 2.21
C ALA A 111 -18.92 -30.54 2.63
N VAL A 112 -19.44 -29.97 3.71
CA VAL A 112 -18.95 -28.73 4.31
C VAL A 112 -18.16 -29.08 5.56
N ILE A 113 -16.85 -28.75 5.60
CA ILE A 113 -15.95 -29.21 6.65
C ILE A 113 -15.20 -28.04 7.26
N GLY A 114 -15.13 -28.01 8.60
CA GLY A 114 -14.42 -27.02 9.39
C GLY A 114 -15.33 -26.24 10.33
N GLU A 115 -14.87 -25.99 11.55
CA GLU A 115 -15.65 -25.19 12.54
C GLU A 115 -15.97 -23.80 12.00
N TYR A 116 -15.05 -23.20 11.21
CA TYR A 116 -15.23 -21.88 10.64
C TYR A 116 -16.34 -21.77 9.57
N ALA A 117 -16.87 -22.89 9.09
CA ALA A 117 -18.08 -22.88 8.25
C ALA A 117 -19.32 -22.41 9.01
N ARG A 118 -19.40 -22.74 10.31
CA ARG A 118 -20.49 -22.36 11.20
C ARG A 118 -20.20 -21.14 12.05
N GLU A 119 -18.95 -20.97 12.41
CA GLU A 119 -18.49 -19.87 13.24
C GLU A 119 -17.42 -19.08 12.48
N PRO A 120 -17.81 -18.29 11.46
CA PRO A 120 -16.84 -17.64 10.59
C PRO A 120 -15.91 -16.68 11.35
N LEU A 121 -14.65 -16.67 10.97
CA LEU A 121 -13.70 -15.66 11.42
C LEU A 121 -13.89 -14.42 10.53
N PHE A 122 -14.80 -13.54 10.91
CA PHE A 122 -15.24 -12.43 10.05
C PHE A 122 -14.59 -11.09 10.36
N GLN A 123 -13.81 -10.99 11.44
CA GLN A 123 -13.05 -9.81 11.86
C GLN A 123 -11.88 -10.20 12.74
N ALA A 124 -10.86 -9.32 12.81
CA ALA A 124 -9.74 -9.46 13.74
C ALA A 124 -10.14 -9.08 15.18
N GLU A 125 -9.25 -9.40 16.12
CA GLU A 125 -9.32 -8.92 17.50
C GLU A 125 -8.69 -7.51 17.64
N GLY A 126 -8.96 -6.84 18.76
CA GLY A 126 -8.42 -5.52 19.09
C GLY A 126 -9.46 -4.42 19.11
N SER A 127 -9.02 -3.17 19.04
CA SER A 127 -9.89 -1.98 19.16
C SER A 127 -10.84 -1.79 17.98
N GLY A 128 -10.56 -2.44 16.84
CA GLY A 128 -11.44 -2.46 15.67
C GLY A 128 -12.62 -3.43 15.76
N LYS A 129 -12.71 -4.25 16.83
CA LYS A 129 -13.77 -5.26 16.99
C LYS A 129 -15.13 -4.62 17.18
N VAL A 130 -16.10 -5.08 16.43
CA VAL A 130 -17.51 -4.68 16.53
C VAL A 130 -18.41 -5.91 16.74
N GLU A 131 -19.51 -5.73 17.47
CA GLU A 131 -20.51 -6.77 17.60
C GLU A 131 -21.39 -6.77 16.35
N GLY A 132 -21.39 -7.90 15.62
CA GLY A 132 -22.22 -8.08 14.44
C GLY A 132 -23.70 -8.22 14.83
N ALA A 133 -24.57 -7.53 14.10
CA ALA A 133 -26.03 -7.62 14.32
C ALA A 133 -26.65 -8.95 13.86
N GLY A 134 -25.92 -9.75 13.08
CA GLY A 134 -26.32 -11.07 12.63
C GLY A 134 -25.19 -11.71 11.84
N LYS A 135 -24.80 -12.93 12.21
CA LYS A 135 -23.80 -13.72 11.48
C LYS A 135 -24.52 -14.65 10.51
N GLU A 136 -24.06 -14.72 9.29
CA GLU A 136 -24.50 -15.73 8.34
C GLU A 136 -23.44 -16.83 8.25
N ASP A 137 -23.84 -18.02 8.67
CA ASP A 137 -23.00 -19.22 8.64
C ASP A 137 -23.01 -19.83 7.24
N ALA A 138 -21.85 -20.24 6.77
CA ALA A 138 -21.69 -20.71 5.40
C ALA A 138 -22.38 -22.07 5.17
N TRP A 139 -22.41 -22.92 6.19
CA TRP A 139 -23.09 -24.21 6.08
C TRP A 139 -24.62 -24.05 5.96
N GLU A 140 -25.28 -23.25 6.82
CA GLU A 140 -26.71 -22.96 6.68
C GLU A 140 -27.05 -22.29 5.33
N CYS A 141 -26.19 -21.40 4.86
CA CYS A 141 -26.38 -20.81 3.53
C CYS A 141 -26.22 -21.84 2.41
N ALA A 142 -25.28 -22.79 2.53
CA ALA A 142 -25.10 -23.88 1.58
C ALA A 142 -26.28 -24.87 1.63
N GLU A 143 -26.83 -25.19 2.81
CA GLU A 143 -28.06 -26.01 2.93
C GLU A 143 -29.27 -25.36 2.27
N LYS A 144 -29.46 -24.05 2.47
CA LYS A 144 -30.53 -23.28 1.81
C LYS A 144 -30.41 -23.30 0.30
N TRP A 145 -29.20 -23.26 -0.22
CA TRP A 145 -28.94 -23.31 -1.65
C TRP A 145 -29.04 -24.70 -2.24
N ASN A 146 -28.43 -25.72 -1.60
CA ASN A 146 -28.22 -27.05 -2.19
C ASN A 146 -29.15 -28.15 -1.62
N GLY A 147 -29.87 -27.84 -0.55
CA GLY A 147 -30.71 -28.78 0.21
C GLY A 147 -29.93 -29.52 1.31
N ALA A 148 -30.57 -29.75 2.45
CA ALA A 148 -29.96 -30.36 3.64
C ALA A 148 -29.39 -31.76 3.37
N ASP A 149 -30.11 -32.58 2.62
CA ASP A 149 -29.69 -33.97 2.30
C ASP A 149 -28.41 -34.00 1.44
N ASN A 150 -28.17 -32.94 0.69
CA ASN A 150 -26.99 -32.81 -0.19
C ASN A 150 -25.83 -32.02 0.44
N THR A 151 -25.98 -31.55 1.68
CA THR A 151 -25.02 -30.65 2.32
C THR A 151 -24.61 -31.15 3.72
N PRO A 152 -24.00 -32.36 3.81
CA PRO A 152 -23.54 -32.88 5.09
C PRO A 152 -22.44 -31.99 5.66
N PHE A 153 -22.48 -31.80 6.99
CA PHE A 153 -21.47 -31.04 7.75
C PHE A 153 -20.63 -31.98 8.63
N ALA A 154 -19.33 -31.71 8.69
CA ALA A 154 -18.46 -32.28 9.70
C ALA A 154 -17.55 -31.17 10.27
N MET A 155 -17.42 -31.15 11.60
CA MET A 155 -16.62 -30.14 12.27
C MET A 155 -15.13 -30.26 11.92
N GLY A 156 -14.60 -31.47 11.84
CA GLY A 156 -13.22 -31.78 11.43
C GLY A 156 -12.17 -31.44 12.47
N TYR A 157 -12.26 -30.28 13.06
CA TYR A 157 -11.36 -29.74 14.09
C TYR A 157 -12.10 -28.73 14.97
N ARG A 158 -11.49 -28.38 16.14
CA ARG A 158 -11.88 -27.23 16.94
C ARG A 158 -10.84 -26.14 16.84
N ARG A 159 -11.27 -24.88 16.95
CA ARG A 159 -10.39 -23.71 17.00
C ARG A 159 -9.30 -23.86 18.05
N ASN A 160 -8.11 -23.37 17.76
CA ASN A 160 -6.94 -23.48 18.63
C ASN A 160 -6.65 -24.93 19.02
N ASN A 161 -7.05 -25.89 18.17
CA ASN A 161 -6.91 -27.33 18.43
C ASN A 161 -7.45 -27.74 19.81
N ALA A 162 -8.54 -27.14 20.26
CA ALA A 162 -9.12 -27.37 21.59
C ALA A 162 -9.71 -28.78 21.74
N GLY A 163 -9.70 -29.32 22.97
CA GLY A 163 -10.20 -30.65 23.30
C GLY A 163 -9.08 -31.69 23.49
N SER A 164 -9.48 -32.90 23.89
CA SER A 164 -8.54 -34.01 24.04
C SER A 164 -8.14 -34.58 22.66
N GLU A 165 -6.98 -35.25 22.62
CA GLU A 165 -6.47 -35.90 21.41
C GLU A 165 -7.50 -36.93 20.84
N ALA A 166 -8.20 -37.67 21.71
CA ALA A 166 -9.23 -38.61 21.31
C ALA A 166 -10.45 -37.90 20.67
N GLU A 167 -10.86 -36.74 21.17
CA GLU A 167 -11.94 -35.93 20.58
C GLU A 167 -11.51 -35.38 19.23
N GLN A 168 -10.27 -34.84 19.12
CA GLN A 168 -9.74 -34.35 17.85
C GLN A 168 -9.67 -35.47 16.80
N GLN A 169 -9.19 -36.65 17.18
CA GLN A 169 -9.14 -37.81 16.26
C GLN A 169 -10.56 -38.21 15.78
N LYS A 170 -11.54 -38.23 16.67
CA LYS A 170 -12.94 -38.52 16.30
C LYS A 170 -13.47 -37.51 15.27
N LEU A 171 -13.21 -36.21 15.47
CA LEU A 171 -13.63 -35.16 14.54
C LEU A 171 -12.98 -35.33 13.17
N ARG A 172 -11.70 -35.69 13.14
CA ARG A 172 -10.95 -35.96 11.90
C ARG A 172 -11.51 -37.15 11.14
N ASP A 173 -11.72 -38.27 11.84
CA ASP A 173 -12.27 -39.49 11.23
C ASP A 173 -13.67 -39.26 10.63
N GLU A 174 -14.54 -38.50 11.33
CA GLU A 174 -15.85 -38.09 10.84
C GLU A 174 -15.74 -37.21 9.58
N ALA A 175 -14.84 -36.25 9.58
CA ALA A 175 -14.62 -35.35 8.44
C ALA A 175 -14.12 -36.10 7.22
N VAL A 176 -13.11 -36.97 7.38
CA VAL A 176 -12.55 -37.79 6.29
C VAL A 176 -13.65 -38.70 5.70
N LYS A 177 -14.48 -39.32 6.55
CA LYS A 177 -15.61 -40.14 6.10
C LYS A 177 -16.62 -39.32 5.32
N THR A 178 -17.00 -38.15 5.85
CA THR A 178 -17.97 -37.23 5.21
C THR A 178 -17.45 -36.77 3.84
N ALA A 179 -16.15 -36.47 3.74
CA ALA A 179 -15.49 -36.09 2.49
C ALA A 179 -15.49 -37.21 1.46
N ALA A 180 -15.20 -38.44 1.88
CA ALA A 180 -15.16 -39.62 1.00
C ALA A 180 -16.52 -39.93 0.34
N ASP A 181 -17.60 -39.62 1.04
CA ASP A 181 -18.98 -39.86 0.60
C ASP A 181 -19.57 -38.71 -0.26
N ALA A 182 -18.80 -37.64 -0.54
CA ALA A 182 -19.28 -36.46 -1.23
C ALA A 182 -18.72 -36.31 -2.67
N ASP A 183 -19.44 -35.58 -3.54
CA ASP A 183 -18.98 -35.24 -4.89
C ASP A 183 -17.92 -34.11 -4.87
N ALA A 184 -18.04 -33.22 -3.88
CA ALA A 184 -17.08 -32.13 -3.65
C ALA A 184 -17.01 -31.77 -2.16
N VAL A 185 -15.92 -31.16 -1.76
CA VAL A 185 -15.68 -30.74 -0.37
C VAL A 185 -15.42 -29.23 -0.33
N LEU A 186 -16.17 -28.51 0.48
CA LEU A 186 -15.91 -27.14 0.86
C LEU A 186 -15.19 -27.15 2.22
N PHE A 187 -13.87 -26.93 2.21
CA PHE A 187 -13.03 -27.04 3.39
C PHE A 187 -12.60 -25.65 3.88
N PHE A 188 -12.93 -25.33 5.13
CA PHE A 188 -12.62 -24.05 5.74
C PHE A 188 -11.29 -24.07 6.48
N LEU A 189 -10.50 -23.03 6.30
CA LEU A 189 -9.19 -22.79 6.90
C LEU A 189 -9.14 -21.35 7.42
N ALA A 190 -8.59 -21.16 8.59
CA ALA A 190 -8.40 -19.82 9.13
C ALA A 190 -7.19 -19.78 10.08
N MET A 191 -6.66 -18.59 10.30
CA MET A 191 -5.75 -18.39 11.43
C MET A 191 -6.50 -18.62 12.73
N ASP A 192 -5.81 -19.20 13.73
CA ASP A 192 -6.41 -19.42 15.04
C ASP A 192 -6.69 -18.09 15.75
N PHE A 193 -7.70 -18.12 16.61
CA PHE A 193 -8.11 -16.98 17.41
C PHE A 193 -6.96 -16.49 18.29
N GLY A 194 -6.69 -15.18 18.28
CA GLY A 194 -5.63 -14.55 19.04
C GLY A 194 -4.29 -14.43 18.30
N PHE A 195 -4.13 -15.02 17.11
CA PHE A 195 -2.90 -14.88 16.31
C PHE A 195 -2.89 -13.62 15.44
N GLU A 196 -4.04 -13.09 15.08
CA GLU A 196 -4.18 -11.86 14.31
C GLU A 196 -5.01 -10.85 15.09
N GLY A 197 -4.37 -9.78 15.57
CA GLY A 197 -5.02 -8.75 16.36
C GLY A 197 -4.06 -7.62 16.71
N GLU A 198 -4.63 -6.52 17.15
CA GLU A 198 -3.88 -5.37 17.61
C GLU A 198 -3.05 -5.72 18.85
N GLY A 199 -1.78 -5.27 18.88
CA GLY A 199 -0.87 -5.46 19.99
C GLY A 199 -0.20 -6.85 20.05
N ASN A 200 -0.41 -7.70 19.04
CA ASN A 200 0.22 -9.01 18.95
C ASN A 200 0.97 -9.15 17.62
N ASP A 201 2.22 -9.60 17.69
CA ASP A 201 2.99 -9.96 16.49
C ASP A 201 2.61 -11.37 16.04
N ARG A 202 2.32 -11.51 14.76
CA ARG A 202 2.06 -12.81 14.15
C ARG A 202 3.38 -13.54 13.90
N VAL A 203 3.68 -14.56 14.70
CA VAL A 203 4.92 -15.33 14.60
C VAL A 203 4.88 -16.44 13.55
N GLN A 204 3.70 -16.85 13.09
CA GLN A 204 3.50 -17.90 12.09
C GLN A 204 3.06 -17.28 10.77
N TYR A 205 3.70 -17.73 9.68
CA TYR A 205 3.30 -17.36 8.32
C TYR A 205 2.35 -18.37 7.70
N GLU A 206 2.41 -19.62 8.15
CA GLU A 206 1.58 -20.74 7.72
C GLU A 206 0.25 -20.78 8.51
N LEU A 207 -0.76 -21.42 7.91
CA LEU A 207 -2.00 -21.79 8.60
C LEU A 207 -1.72 -22.88 9.65
N PRO A 208 -2.58 -23.05 10.68
CA PRO A 208 -2.40 -24.05 11.73
C PRO A 208 -2.20 -25.45 11.17
N GLU A 209 -1.14 -26.14 11.62
CA GLU A 209 -0.74 -27.45 11.10
C GLU A 209 -1.86 -28.49 11.17
N TYR A 210 -2.67 -28.51 12.25
CA TYR A 210 -3.76 -29.46 12.39
C TYR A 210 -4.86 -29.31 11.33
N GLN A 211 -5.12 -28.07 10.83
CA GLN A 211 -6.05 -27.80 9.74
C GLN A 211 -5.46 -28.27 8.41
N VAL A 212 -4.18 -27.96 8.16
CA VAL A 212 -3.48 -28.34 6.93
C VAL A 212 -3.30 -29.86 6.85
N ALA A 213 -3.01 -30.53 7.97
CA ALA A 213 -2.93 -32.01 8.01
C ALA A 213 -4.25 -32.65 7.63
N LEU A 214 -5.38 -32.18 8.19
CA LEU A 214 -6.69 -32.68 7.84
C LEU A 214 -7.07 -32.40 6.38
N LEU A 215 -6.71 -31.21 5.85
CA LEU A 215 -6.90 -30.90 4.42
C LEU A 215 -6.23 -31.95 3.54
N LYS A 216 -4.98 -32.32 3.85
CA LYS A 216 -4.22 -33.33 3.11
C LYS A 216 -4.84 -34.71 3.17
N GLU A 217 -5.30 -35.13 4.35
CA GLU A 217 -6.04 -36.40 4.50
C GLU A 217 -7.31 -36.43 3.67
N ILE A 218 -8.06 -35.33 3.64
CA ILE A 218 -9.29 -35.18 2.83
C ILE A 218 -8.95 -35.21 1.34
N ALA A 219 -7.87 -34.54 0.90
CA ALA A 219 -7.46 -34.51 -0.50
C ALA A 219 -7.07 -35.92 -1.03
N VAL A 220 -6.65 -36.83 -0.16
CA VAL A 220 -6.38 -38.23 -0.52
C VAL A 220 -7.68 -39.00 -0.86
N VAL A 221 -8.76 -38.75 -0.13
CA VAL A 221 -10.04 -39.46 -0.30
C VAL A 221 -10.99 -38.77 -1.26
N ASN A 222 -10.82 -37.47 -1.48
CA ASN A 222 -11.63 -36.68 -2.41
C ASN A 222 -10.76 -35.63 -3.11
N SER A 223 -10.61 -35.76 -4.42
CA SER A 223 -9.81 -34.83 -5.23
C SER A 223 -10.51 -33.50 -5.54
N ASN A 224 -11.80 -33.36 -5.25
CA ASN A 224 -12.62 -32.19 -5.54
C ASN A 224 -12.73 -31.26 -4.32
N VAL A 225 -11.60 -30.88 -3.74
CA VAL A 225 -11.54 -30.00 -2.59
C VAL A 225 -11.48 -28.53 -3.04
N ILE A 226 -12.35 -27.71 -2.44
CA ILE A 226 -12.41 -26.25 -2.54
C ILE A 226 -12.02 -25.71 -1.17
N ALA A 227 -10.85 -25.09 -1.09
CA ALA A 227 -10.37 -24.47 0.14
C ALA A 227 -10.92 -23.04 0.27
N VAL A 228 -11.49 -22.72 1.43
CA VAL A 228 -11.93 -21.38 1.82
C VAL A 228 -11.02 -20.89 2.92
N VAL A 229 -10.28 -19.82 2.66
CA VAL A 229 -9.27 -19.28 3.57
C VAL A 229 -9.78 -17.97 4.19
N MET A 230 -9.71 -17.86 5.52
CA MET A 230 -10.13 -16.69 6.30
C MET A 230 -8.94 -16.20 7.14
N ASN A 231 -8.40 -15.03 6.84
CA ASN A 231 -7.22 -14.47 7.48
C ASN A 231 -7.16 -12.95 7.31
N GLY A 232 -6.38 -12.27 8.12
CA GLY A 232 -6.22 -10.81 8.05
C GLY A 232 -5.07 -10.37 7.14
N GLY A 233 -4.05 -11.21 6.97
CA GLY A 233 -2.86 -10.91 6.18
C GLY A 233 -2.41 -12.09 5.34
N ALA A 234 -1.35 -11.94 4.55
CA ALA A 234 -0.82 -13.02 3.72
C ALA A 234 -0.46 -14.26 4.55
N VAL A 235 -0.81 -15.44 4.04
CA VAL A 235 -0.46 -16.76 4.61
C VAL A 235 0.14 -17.65 3.53
N ALA A 236 1.14 -18.45 3.89
CA ALA A 236 1.69 -19.45 2.98
C ALA A 236 0.68 -20.56 2.70
N MET A 237 0.60 -20.98 1.45
CA MET A 237 -0.31 -22.04 1.01
C MET A 237 0.49 -23.17 0.29
N PRO A 238 1.44 -23.84 0.98
CA PRO A 238 2.25 -24.90 0.34
C PRO A 238 1.41 -26.09 -0.11
N TRP A 239 0.19 -26.23 0.40
CA TRP A 239 -0.82 -27.24 0.06
C TRP A 239 -1.69 -26.85 -1.15
N ALA A 240 -1.45 -25.70 -1.79
CA ALA A 240 -2.30 -25.20 -2.87
C ALA A 240 -2.46 -26.18 -4.03
N ASP A 241 -1.46 -27.02 -4.32
CA ASP A 241 -1.51 -28.00 -5.39
C ASP A 241 -2.39 -29.22 -5.08
N GLU A 242 -2.71 -29.45 -3.81
CA GLU A 242 -3.52 -30.58 -3.33
C GLU A 242 -5.04 -30.34 -3.49
N VAL A 243 -5.45 -29.09 -3.77
CA VAL A 243 -6.86 -28.71 -3.92
C VAL A 243 -7.18 -28.21 -5.33
N LYS A 244 -8.45 -28.31 -5.75
CA LYS A 244 -8.87 -27.83 -7.08
C LYS A 244 -9.22 -26.36 -7.11
N ALA A 245 -9.74 -25.80 -6.04
CA ALA A 245 -10.04 -24.36 -5.97
C ALA A 245 -9.62 -23.77 -4.63
N ILE A 246 -9.30 -22.47 -4.64
CA ILE A 246 -8.95 -21.69 -3.45
C ILE A 246 -9.70 -20.37 -3.52
N LEU A 247 -10.50 -20.09 -2.48
CA LEU A 247 -11.14 -18.80 -2.24
C LEU A 247 -10.43 -18.11 -1.07
N GLU A 248 -9.85 -16.95 -1.30
CA GLU A 248 -9.34 -16.06 -0.26
C GLU A 248 -10.46 -15.11 0.15
N CYS A 249 -10.94 -15.25 1.38
CA CYS A 249 -12.12 -14.55 1.87
C CYS A 249 -11.80 -13.43 2.84
N PHE A 250 -10.56 -13.35 3.33
CA PHE A 250 -10.14 -12.39 4.34
C PHE A 250 -11.12 -12.35 5.55
N TYR A 251 -11.24 -11.19 6.19
CA TYR A 251 -12.27 -10.91 7.18
C TYR A 251 -13.47 -10.23 6.51
N GLY A 252 -14.29 -11.03 5.82
CA GLY A 252 -15.38 -10.53 4.98
C GLY A 252 -16.62 -9.99 5.72
N GLY A 253 -16.54 -9.79 7.05
CA GLY A 253 -17.65 -9.28 7.83
C GLY A 253 -18.77 -10.31 8.08
N GLN A 254 -19.84 -9.86 8.75
CA GLN A 254 -20.92 -10.75 9.21
C GLN A 254 -21.71 -11.49 8.12
N GLY A 255 -21.61 -11.04 6.86
CA GLY A 255 -22.28 -11.64 5.69
C GLY A 255 -21.42 -12.61 4.88
N ILE A 256 -20.21 -12.96 5.36
CA ILE A 256 -19.24 -13.75 4.58
C ILE A 256 -19.76 -15.14 4.20
N GLY A 257 -20.53 -15.80 5.06
CA GLY A 257 -21.09 -17.12 4.78
C GLY A 257 -21.97 -17.12 3.52
N ARG A 258 -22.87 -16.15 3.40
CA ARG A 258 -23.70 -15.97 2.20
C ARG A 258 -22.88 -15.63 0.96
N ALA A 259 -21.91 -14.75 1.11
CA ALA A 259 -21.03 -14.34 0.01
C ALA A 259 -20.25 -15.54 -0.57
N ILE A 260 -19.69 -16.40 0.28
CA ILE A 260 -19.01 -17.63 -0.13
C ILE A 260 -19.96 -18.52 -0.97
N VAL A 261 -21.19 -18.75 -0.48
CA VAL A 261 -22.14 -19.61 -1.19
C VAL A 261 -22.56 -19.02 -2.53
N LYS A 262 -22.77 -17.71 -2.63
CA LYS A 262 -23.08 -17.05 -3.90
C LYS A 262 -21.92 -17.14 -4.91
N VAL A 263 -20.68 -17.07 -4.42
CA VAL A 263 -19.51 -17.26 -5.28
C VAL A 263 -19.42 -18.71 -5.75
N ILE A 264 -19.46 -19.71 -4.85
CA ILE A 264 -19.32 -21.12 -5.26
C ILE A 264 -20.47 -21.60 -6.14
N SER A 265 -21.67 -21.04 -6.00
CA SER A 265 -22.84 -21.35 -6.84
C SER A 265 -22.79 -20.67 -8.23
N GLY A 266 -21.95 -19.65 -8.39
CA GLY A 266 -21.89 -18.84 -9.61
C GLY A 266 -23.02 -17.80 -9.73
N GLU A 267 -23.79 -17.55 -8.66
CA GLU A 267 -24.71 -16.40 -8.57
C GLU A 267 -23.92 -15.10 -8.65
N VAL A 268 -22.76 -15.09 -8.00
CA VAL A 268 -21.77 -14.00 -8.08
C VAL A 268 -20.50 -14.52 -8.75
N ASN A 269 -20.06 -13.83 -9.78
CA ASN A 269 -18.75 -14.10 -10.39
C ASN A 269 -17.67 -13.40 -9.56
N PRO A 270 -16.65 -14.11 -9.01
CA PRO A 270 -15.62 -13.51 -8.19
C PRO A 270 -14.88 -12.40 -8.96
N SER A 271 -14.62 -11.31 -8.27
CA SER A 271 -14.00 -10.11 -8.85
C SER A 271 -13.08 -9.36 -7.88
N GLY A 272 -12.75 -9.98 -6.75
CA GLY A 272 -11.74 -9.51 -5.82
C GLY A 272 -10.34 -9.72 -6.38
N HIS A 273 -9.38 -8.92 -5.92
CA HIS A 273 -7.97 -8.99 -6.29
C HIS A 273 -7.09 -8.91 -5.05
N MET A 274 -5.97 -9.62 -5.06
CA MET A 274 -5.05 -9.66 -3.92
C MET A 274 -4.48 -8.28 -3.60
N PRO A 275 -4.69 -7.74 -2.40
CA PRO A 275 -4.15 -6.45 -1.99
C PRO A 275 -2.68 -6.53 -1.57
N VAL A 276 -2.13 -7.73 -1.48
CA VAL A 276 -0.74 -8.03 -1.11
C VAL A 276 -0.17 -9.13 -2.00
N SER A 277 1.15 -9.19 -2.12
CA SER A 277 1.82 -10.38 -2.67
C SER A 277 1.94 -11.45 -1.59
N VAL A 278 1.75 -12.71 -1.95
CA VAL A 278 1.88 -13.86 -1.06
C VAL A 278 3.13 -14.65 -1.45
N PRO A 279 4.25 -14.51 -0.73
CA PRO A 279 5.40 -15.40 -0.90
C PRO A 279 5.05 -16.85 -0.56
N ALA A 280 5.73 -17.80 -1.20
CA ALA A 280 5.49 -19.22 -0.93
C ALA A 280 6.04 -19.67 0.44
N PHE A 281 7.10 -19.01 0.91
CA PHE A 281 7.82 -19.36 2.14
C PHE A 281 8.18 -18.09 2.93
N ARG A 282 8.31 -18.23 4.26
CA ARG A 282 8.64 -17.15 5.18
C ARG A 282 9.96 -16.45 4.81
N GLU A 283 10.97 -17.20 4.39
CA GLU A 283 12.29 -16.67 4.02
C GLU A 283 12.25 -15.70 2.82
N GLN A 284 11.17 -15.69 2.08
CA GLN A 284 10.94 -14.75 0.97
C GLN A 284 10.33 -13.42 1.42
N ILE A 285 9.90 -13.29 2.68
CA ILE A 285 9.32 -12.06 3.21
C ILE A 285 10.42 -11.01 3.35
N ILE A 286 10.32 -9.93 2.57
CA ILE A 286 11.38 -8.92 2.42
C ILE A 286 11.73 -8.24 3.74
N SER A 287 10.75 -8.03 4.61
CA SER A 287 10.89 -7.34 5.90
C SER A 287 11.25 -8.26 7.07
N ASP A 288 11.16 -9.57 6.93
CA ASP A 288 11.31 -10.53 8.04
C ASP A 288 12.71 -10.47 8.68
N GLU A 289 13.77 -10.34 7.87
CA GLU A 289 15.15 -10.20 8.36
C GLU A 289 15.39 -8.91 9.19
N ASN A 290 14.54 -7.90 9.00
CA ASN A 290 14.69 -6.59 9.63
C ASN A 290 13.76 -6.43 10.83
N PHE A 291 12.76 -7.30 10.96
CA PHE A 291 11.84 -7.34 12.09
C PHE A 291 12.46 -8.17 13.21
N ALA A 292 13.28 -7.52 14.03
CA ALA A 292 14.05 -8.20 15.05
C ALA A 292 13.25 -8.27 16.37
N GLU A 293 12.90 -9.46 16.78
CA GLU A 293 12.20 -9.76 18.04
C GLU A 293 12.98 -9.34 19.31
N GLN A 294 14.25 -8.98 19.18
CA GLN A 294 15.14 -8.80 20.34
C GLN A 294 15.96 -7.50 20.32
N THR A 295 15.66 -6.54 19.47
CA THR A 295 16.38 -5.26 19.44
C THR A 295 15.47 -4.10 19.83
N GLU A 296 16.02 -3.14 20.59
CA GLU A 296 15.33 -1.88 20.92
C GLU A 296 15.14 -0.97 19.69
N GLN A 297 15.74 -1.32 18.55
CA GLN A 297 15.70 -0.54 17.34
C GLN A 297 15.33 -1.42 16.14
N VAL A 298 14.27 -1.05 15.43
CA VAL A 298 13.85 -1.65 14.17
C VAL A 298 14.21 -0.71 13.02
N THR A 299 14.96 -1.22 12.05
CA THR A 299 15.35 -0.46 10.87
C THR A 299 14.55 -0.91 9.66
N TYR A 300 13.77 -0.02 9.05
CA TYR A 300 13.02 -0.27 7.81
C TYR A 300 13.96 -0.28 6.59
N ARG A 301 14.82 -1.29 6.49
CA ARG A 301 15.86 -1.39 5.44
C ARG A 301 15.30 -1.55 4.05
N GLU A 302 14.10 -2.09 3.91
CA GLU A 302 13.38 -2.19 2.64
C GLU A 302 13.01 -0.83 2.06
N GLY A 303 12.86 0.20 2.89
CA GLY A 303 12.52 1.55 2.46
C GLY A 303 11.27 1.55 1.56
N MET A 304 11.40 2.07 0.32
CA MET A 304 10.29 2.09 -0.65
C MET A 304 10.03 0.74 -1.35
N PHE A 305 10.86 -0.28 -1.08
CA PHE A 305 10.73 -1.61 -1.70
C PHE A 305 9.89 -2.58 -0.87
N MET A 306 8.83 -2.08 -0.22
CA MET A 306 7.86 -2.89 0.50
C MET A 306 6.94 -3.67 -0.44
N GLY A 307 6.53 -4.88 -0.01
CA GLY A 307 5.57 -5.72 -0.70
C GLY A 307 5.94 -5.96 -2.18
N TYR A 308 4.96 -5.86 -3.08
CA TYR A 308 5.17 -6.11 -4.52
C TYR A 308 6.27 -5.25 -5.15
N ARG A 309 6.50 -4.03 -4.64
CA ARG A 309 7.59 -3.16 -5.14
C ARG A 309 8.95 -3.82 -4.97
N GLY A 310 9.16 -4.47 -3.83
CA GLY A 310 10.38 -5.20 -3.54
C GLY A 310 10.46 -6.53 -4.30
N TYR A 311 9.40 -7.32 -4.28
CA TYR A 311 9.34 -8.61 -4.97
C TYR A 311 9.63 -8.46 -6.47
N GLU A 312 8.96 -7.51 -7.15
CA GLU A 312 9.17 -7.26 -8.57
C GLU A 312 10.56 -6.72 -8.89
N THR A 313 11.09 -5.81 -8.05
CA THR A 313 12.41 -5.20 -8.29
C THR A 313 13.55 -6.19 -8.05
N LYS A 314 13.46 -6.98 -6.99
CA LYS A 314 14.45 -8.01 -6.63
C LYS A 314 14.23 -9.34 -7.38
N LYS A 315 13.12 -9.46 -8.12
CA LYS A 315 12.68 -10.67 -8.84
C LYS A 315 12.55 -11.89 -7.91
N ILE A 316 12.03 -11.67 -6.73
CA ILE A 316 11.70 -12.72 -5.77
C ILE A 316 10.36 -13.33 -6.20
N PRO A 317 10.29 -14.66 -6.46
CA PRO A 317 9.04 -15.29 -6.85
C PRO A 317 8.02 -15.25 -5.70
N VAL A 318 6.76 -15.08 -6.05
CA VAL A 318 5.64 -15.14 -5.10
C VAL A 318 4.60 -16.13 -5.60
N GLN A 319 3.87 -16.76 -4.70
CA GLN A 319 2.82 -17.71 -5.04
C GLN A 319 1.61 -17.03 -5.66
N PHE A 320 1.18 -15.93 -5.05
CA PHE A 320 0.11 -15.09 -5.60
C PHE A 320 0.59 -13.63 -5.62
N PRO A 321 0.68 -13.01 -6.81
CA PRO A 321 1.17 -11.63 -6.92
C PRO A 321 0.12 -10.60 -6.49
N PHE A 322 0.56 -9.43 -6.12
CA PHE A 322 -0.30 -8.27 -5.90
C PHE A 322 -1.18 -7.99 -7.11
N GLY A 323 -2.45 -7.71 -6.87
CA GLY A 323 -3.44 -7.45 -7.91
C GLY A 323 -4.01 -8.70 -8.58
N PHE A 324 -3.58 -9.92 -8.22
CA PHE A 324 -4.05 -11.18 -8.81
C PHE A 324 -5.47 -11.53 -8.34
N GLY A 325 -6.27 -12.07 -9.25
CA GLY A 325 -7.59 -12.63 -8.99
C GLY A 325 -8.15 -13.26 -10.27
N LEU A 326 -8.77 -14.42 -10.14
CA LEU A 326 -9.42 -15.13 -11.23
C LEU A 326 -10.92 -14.79 -11.28
N SER A 327 -11.53 -15.12 -12.41
CA SER A 327 -12.95 -14.95 -12.68
C SER A 327 -13.50 -16.21 -13.36
N TYR A 328 -14.81 -16.43 -13.34
CA TYR A 328 -15.49 -17.48 -14.14
C TYR A 328 -15.65 -17.08 -15.61
N THR A 329 -15.09 -15.93 -16.00
CA THR A 329 -15.04 -15.45 -17.39
C THR A 329 -13.63 -14.96 -17.70
N THR A 330 -13.38 -14.58 -18.94
CA THR A 330 -12.07 -14.11 -19.41
C THR A 330 -12.16 -12.69 -19.97
N PHE A 331 -11.06 -11.95 -19.85
CA PHE A 331 -10.99 -10.56 -20.31
C PHE A 331 -9.75 -10.31 -21.15
N GLU A 332 -9.85 -9.33 -22.05
CA GLU A 332 -8.75 -8.88 -22.90
C GLU A 332 -8.76 -7.35 -23.00
N ILE A 333 -7.57 -6.74 -22.95
CA ILE A 333 -7.40 -5.32 -23.29
C ILE A 333 -7.18 -5.27 -24.80
N THR A 334 -8.15 -4.75 -25.54
CA THR A 334 -8.16 -4.75 -27.02
C THR A 334 -7.51 -3.52 -27.63
N GLU A 335 -7.51 -2.40 -26.91
CA GLU A 335 -6.88 -1.15 -27.34
C GLU A 335 -6.18 -0.47 -26.16
N CYS A 336 -5.07 0.23 -26.45
CA CYS A 336 -4.35 1.08 -25.50
C CYS A 336 -3.61 2.18 -26.26
N SER A 337 -3.87 3.44 -25.92
CA SER A 337 -3.21 4.60 -26.51
C SER A 337 -3.09 5.75 -25.53
N VAL A 338 -2.02 6.54 -25.64
CA VAL A 338 -1.84 7.80 -24.93
C VAL A 338 -2.02 8.95 -25.91
N GLU A 339 -2.80 9.98 -25.53
CA GLU A 339 -3.08 11.09 -26.46
C GLU A 339 -1.83 11.95 -26.77
N GLN A 340 -0.97 12.13 -25.79
CA GLN A 340 0.29 12.87 -25.93
C GLN A 340 1.44 12.02 -25.39
N GLU A 341 2.39 11.70 -26.25
CA GLU A 341 3.59 10.92 -25.86
C GLU A 341 4.68 11.77 -25.19
N LYS A 342 4.52 13.10 -25.19
CA LYS A 342 5.44 14.06 -24.57
C LYS A 342 4.64 15.15 -23.86
N ILE A 343 4.94 15.34 -22.60
CA ILE A 343 4.34 16.38 -21.75
C ILE A 343 5.39 17.02 -20.85
N THR A 344 5.08 18.21 -20.36
CA THR A 344 5.74 18.73 -19.16
C THR A 344 5.04 18.22 -17.90
N ASP A 345 5.67 18.35 -16.75
CA ASP A 345 5.08 17.95 -15.46
C ASP A 345 3.91 18.87 -15.00
N CYS A 346 3.63 19.95 -15.72
CA CYS A 346 2.47 20.83 -15.50
C CYS A 346 1.30 20.54 -16.45
N GLU A 347 1.50 19.70 -17.44
CA GLU A 347 0.46 19.31 -18.41
C GLU A 347 -0.22 18.02 -17.98
N LYS A 348 -1.43 17.81 -18.49
CA LYS A 348 -2.21 16.58 -18.32
C LYS A 348 -2.49 15.98 -19.67
N THR A 349 -2.47 14.66 -19.72
CA THR A 349 -2.92 13.88 -20.88
C THR A 349 -3.79 12.72 -20.41
N VAL A 350 -4.24 11.89 -21.31
CA VAL A 350 -5.06 10.71 -21.00
C VAL A 350 -4.50 9.46 -21.65
N LEU A 351 -4.58 8.36 -20.91
CA LEU A 351 -4.42 7.01 -21.44
C LEU A 351 -5.80 6.41 -21.65
N ARG A 352 -6.14 6.07 -22.89
CA ARG A 352 -7.40 5.42 -23.26
C ARG A 352 -7.17 3.97 -23.59
N GLY A 353 -8.14 3.14 -23.27
CA GLY A 353 -8.12 1.75 -23.64
C GLY A 353 -9.52 1.17 -23.77
N LYS A 354 -9.60 -0.03 -24.31
CA LYS A 354 -10.80 -0.85 -24.33
C LYS A 354 -10.55 -2.19 -23.66
N ILE A 355 -11.55 -2.65 -22.92
CA ILE A 355 -11.55 -3.98 -22.32
C ILE A 355 -12.78 -4.74 -22.79
N LYS A 356 -12.59 -6.00 -23.17
CA LYS A 356 -13.64 -6.91 -23.63
C LYS A 356 -13.74 -8.11 -22.71
N ASN A 357 -14.97 -8.50 -22.38
CA ASN A 357 -15.27 -9.80 -21.80
C ASN A 357 -15.32 -10.84 -22.94
N THR A 358 -14.34 -11.72 -22.98
CA THR A 358 -14.20 -12.74 -24.06
C THR A 358 -14.88 -14.07 -23.72
N GLY A 359 -15.42 -14.20 -22.50
CA GLY A 359 -16.13 -15.39 -22.06
C GLY A 359 -17.66 -15.27 -22.22
N ASN A 360 -18.37 -16.23 -21.62
CA ASN A 360 -19.81 -16.42 -21.78
C ASN A 360 -20.65 -16.00 -20.58
N ARG A 361 -20.07 -15.34 -19.59
CA ARG A 361 -20.73 -14.88 -18.35
C ARG A 361 -20.43 -13.41 -18.11
N LYS A 362 -21.37 -12.72 -17.47
CA LYS A 362 -21.13 -11.41 -16.86
C LYS A 362 -20.01 -11.52 -15.85
N GLY A 363 -19.12 -10.54 -15.81
CA GLY A 363 -18.04 -10.45 -14.83
C GLY A 363 -17.51 -9.03 -14.69
N ALA A 364 -16.63 -8.85 -13.72
CA ALA A 364 -15.91 -7.61 -13.51
C ALA A 364 -14.41 -7.85 -13.48
N GLN A 365 -13.65 -6.92 -14.06
CA GLN A 365 -12.20 -6.95 -14.03
C GLN A 365 -11.63 -5.61 -13.57
N VAL A 366 -10.56 -5.66 -12.79
CA VAL A 366 -9.82 -4.46 -12.38
C VAL A 366 -8.67 -4.23 -13.35
N VAL A 367 -8.78 -3.17 -14.15
CA VAL A 367 -7.69 -2.67 -14.98
C VAL A 367 -6.77 -1.84 -14.08
N GLN A 368 -5.52 -2.24 -13.97
CA GLN A 368 -4.53 -1.66 -13.07
C GLN A 368 -3.49 -0.89 -13.89
N LEU A 369 -3.30 0.40 -13.58
CA LEU A 369 -2.29 1.24 -14.22
C LEU A 369 -1.02 1.25 -13.35
N TYR A 370 0.04 0.66 -13.87
CA TYR A 370 1.37 0.71 -13.30
C TYR A 370 2.25 1.70 -14.04
N VAL A 371 3.02 2.47 -13.29
CA VAL A 371 4.04 3.36 -13.87
C VAL A 371 5.42 2.77 -13.65
N LYS A 372 6.13 2.59 -14.76
CA LYS A 372 7.54 2.22 -14.79
C LYS A 372 8.39 3.47 -14.88
N ASN A 373 9.22 3.67 -13.90
CA ASN A 373 10.00 4.90 -13.76
C ASN A 373 11.28 4.88 -14.59
N PRO A 374 11.74 6.03 -15.12
CA PRO A 374 13.07 6.15 -15.72
C PRO A 374 14.16 5.97 -14.66
N ARG A 375 15.39 5.80 -15.10
CA ARG A 375 16.54 5.91 -14.19
C ARG A 375 16.59 7.28 -13.57
N ALA A 376 16.66 7.34 -12.25
CA ALA A 376 16.77 8.56 -11.47
C ALA A 376 18.03 8.48 -10.58
N TRP A 377 18.31 9.57 -9.88
CA TRP A 377 19.42 9.65 -8.91
C TRP A 377 19.23 8.69 -7.72
N LYS A 378 17.99 8.29 -7.42
CA LYS A 378 17.59 7.32 -6.38
C LYS A 378 17.01 6.08 -7.05
N ALA A 379 17.33 4.92 -6.49
CA ALA A 379 16.72 3.66 -6.95
C ALA A 379 15.20 3.70 -6.72
N ARG A 380 14.44 3.22 -7.70
CA ARG A 380 12.98 3.16 -7.66
C ARG A 380 12.49 1.74 -7.92
N PRO A 381 11.28 1.39 -7.43
CA PRO A 381 10.63 0.14 -7.76
C PRO A 381 10.52 -0.07 -9.27
N ALA A 382 10.58 -1.33 -9.70
CA ALA A 382 10.47 -1.70 -11.12
C ALA A 382 9.20 -1.14 -11.76
N ARG A 383 8.09 -1.14 -11.01
CA ARG A 383 6.82 -0.51 -11.34
C ARG A 383 6.03 -0.18 -10.07
N GLU A 384 5.13 0.78 -10.17
CA GLU A 384 4.27 1.21 -9.07
C GLU A 384 2.82 1.36 -9.55
N LEU A 385 1.86 0.75 -8.83
CA LEU A 385 0.45 0.98 -9.07
C LEU A 385 0.13 2.46 -8.80
N ARG A 386 -0.44 3.14 -9.78
CA ARG A 386 -0.77 4.56 -9.68
C ARG A 386 -2.26 4.85 -9.81
N ASP A 387 -3.00 3.97 -10.49
CA ASP A 387 -4.45 4.08 -10.61
C ASP A 387 -5.07 2.71 -10.95
N PHE A 388 -6.38 2.55 -10.77
CA PHE A 388 -7.11 1.37 -11.19
C PHE A 388 -8.59 1.67 -11.41
N GLN A 389 -9.24 0.85 -12.23
CA GLN A 389 -10.69 0.93 -12.47
C GLN A 389 -11.29 -0.47 -12.50
N LYS A 390 -12.35 -0.71 -11.71
CA LYS A 390 -13.15 -1.94 -11.79
C LYS A 390 -14.25 -1.76 -12.82
N ILE A 391 -14.26 -2.61 -13.85
CA ILE A 391 -15.16 -2.51 -15.00
C ILE A 391 -16.01 -3.76 -15.07
N ILE A 392 -17.34 -3.57 -15.03
CA ILE A 392 -18.33 -4.65 -15.13
C ILE A 392 -18.74 -4.78 -16.60
N LEU A 393 -18.73 -6.02 -17.12
CA LEU A 393 -19.01 -6.34 -18.52
C LEU A 393 -19.95 -7.54 -18.62
N GLU A 394 -20.96 -7.41 -19.46
CA GLU A 394 -21.76 -8.56 -19.87
C GLU A 394 -20.92 -9.53 -20.76
N ALA A 395 -21.39 -10.73 -21.01
CA ALA A 395 -20.72 -11.68 -21.91
C ALA A 395 -20.56 -11.07 -23.31
N GLY A 396 -19.33 -11.03 -23.83
CA GLY A 396 -19.01 -10.48 -25.14
C GLY A 396 -18.97 -8.93 -25.20
N GLU A 397 -19.33 -8.24 -24.12
CA GLU A 397 -19.34 -6.76 -24.07
C GLU A 397 -17.93 -6.19 -24.08
N GLU A 398 -17.76 -5.05 -24.76
CA GLU A 398 -16.55 -4.24 -24.76
C GLU A 398 -16.87 -2.84 -24.22
N LYS A 399 -16.00 -2.31 -23.34
CA LYS A 399 -16.13 -0.94 -22.79
C LYS A 399 -14.82 -0.18 -22.88
N GLU A 400 -14.96 1.13 -23.07
CA GLU A 400 -13.83 2.06 -22.96
C GLU A 400 -13.53 2.36 -21.48
N PHE A 401 -12.24 2.60 -21.19
CA PHE A 401 -11.77 3.17 -19.94
C PHE A 401 -10.73 4.26 -20.19
N VAL A 402 -10.60 5.17 -19.25
CA VAL A 402 -9.72 6.33 -19.36
C VAL A 402 -9.01 6.57 -18.03
N PHE A 403 -7.68 6.69 -18.08
CA PHE A 403 -6.86 7.15 -16.96
C PHE A 403 -6.36 8.56 -17.22
N SER A 404 -6.51 9.45 -16.24
CA SER A 404 -5.90 10.77 -16.26
C SER A 404 -4.42 10.67 -15.94
N ILE A 405 -3.58 11.15 -16.83
CA ILE A 405 -2.13 11.14 -16.66
C ILE A 405 -1.70 12.54 -16.27
N SER A 406 -1.30 12.70 -15.01
CA SER A 406 -0.91 13.98 -14.42
C SER A 406 0.38 13.82 -13.60
N ARG A 407 0.89 14.92 -13.08
CA ARG A 407 2.13 15.02 -12.31
C ARG A 407 2.23 13.96 -11.21
N GLU A 408 1.15 13.74 -10.47
CA GLU A 408 1.09 12.87 -9.29
C GLU A 408 1.49 11.42 -9.60
N LEU A 409 1.31 10.98 -10.86
CA LEU A 409 1.68 9.63 -11.28
C LEU A 409 3.21 9.43 -11.36
N PHE A 410 3.97 10.52 -11.53
CA PHE A 410 5.40 10.50 -11.80
C PHE A 410 6.25 10.95 -10.61
N GLU A 411 5.62 11.57 -9.62
CA GLU A 411 6.30 12.16 -8.47
C GLU A 411 7.08 11.16 -7.63
N LEU A 412 8.22 11.65 -7.13
CA LEU A 412 8.95 11.03 -6.04
C LEU A 412 9.36 12.12 -5.04
N TYR A 413 9.44 11.76 -3.76
CA TYR A 413 9.99 12.63 -2.75
C TYR A 413 11.51 12.73 -2.89
N ASP A 414 12.00 13.96 -3.04
CA ASP A 414 13.42 14.26 -3.15
C ASP A 414 13.91 14.94 -1.88
N GLU A 415 14.65 14.20 -1.07
CA GLU A 415 15.17 14.64 0.23
C GLU A 415 16.10 15.84 0.12
N ARG A 416 16.75 16.04 -1.04
CA ARG A 416 17.67 17.17 -1.25
C ARG A 416 16.95 18.50 -1.24
N VAL A 417 15.74 18.52 -1.79
CA VAL A 417 14.89 19.72 -1.90
C VAL A 417 13.72 19.69 -0.96
N ASP A 418 13.52 18.59 -0.18
CA ASP A 418 12.40 18.40 0.75
C ASP A 418 11.04 18.62 0.08
N GLU A 419 10.89 18.12 -1.15
CA GLU A 419 9.68 18.30 -1.97
C GLU A 419 9.42 17.09 -2.88
N ARG A 420 8.18 16.97 -3.38
CA ARG A 420 7.84 16.02 -4.44
C ARG A 420 8.29 16.55 -5.79
N THR A 421 9.09 15.77 -6.49
CA THR A 421 9.70 16.17 -7.77
C THR A 421 9.39 15.13 -8.85
N VAL A 422 9.42 15.55 -10.11
CA VAL A 422 9.28 14.67 -11.27
C VAL A 422 10.63 14.56 -11.99
N PRO A 423 11.28 13.39 -11.94
CA PRO A 423 12.48 13.16 -12.74
C PRO A 423 12.19 13.24 -14.24
N GLN A 424 13.05 13.96 -14.98
CA GLN A 424 12.96 13.94 -16.43
C GLN A 424 13.24 12.56 -17.00
N GLY A 425 12.44 12.11 -17.94
CA GLY A 425 12.74 10.86 -18.66
C GLY A 425 11.53 10.21 -19.33
N MET A 426 11.82 9.01 -19.85
CA MET A 426 10.83 8.15 -20.48
C MET A 426 10.19 7.24 -19.43
N TYR A 427 8.90 7.40 -19.19
CA TYR A 427 8.09 6.56 -18.32
C TYR A 427 7.34 5.50 -19.12
N GLY A 428 7.14 4.32 -18.52
CA GLY A 428 6.23 3.30 -19.05
C GLY A 428 4.89 3.41 -18.34
N LEU A 429 3.80 3.40 -19.11
CA LEU A 429 2.42 3.28 -18.64
C LEU A 429 1.97 1.86 -18.95
N GLU A 430 1.93 0.99 -17.96
CA GLU A 430 1.66 -0.44 -18.11
C GLU A 430 0.27 -0.76 -17.56
N LEU A 431 -0.59 -1.34 -18.40
CA LEU A 431 -1.92 -1.83 -18.01
C LEU A 431 -1.87 -3.33 -17.77
N GLY A 432 -2.36 -3.75 -16.62
CA GLY A 432 -2.37 -5.15 -16.23
C GLY A 432 -3.62 -5.57 -15.45
N PHE A 433 -3.76 -6.88 -15.27
CA PHE A 433 -4.75 -7.50 -14.38
C PHE A 433 -4.12 -7.93 -13.05
N SER A 434 -2.79 -7.91 -12.98
CA SER A 434 -1.97 -7.98 -11.77
C SER A 434 -0.61 -7.34 -12.04
N VAL A 435 0.22 -7.20 -11.02
CA VAL A 435 1.59 -6.67 -11.18
C VAL A 435 2.45 -7.56 -12.09
N GLN A 436 2.14 -8.85 -12.23
CA GLN A 436 2.85 -9.82 -13.08
C GLN A 436 2.11 -10.12 -14.40
N ASP A 437 0.87 -9.70 -14.53
CA ASP A 437 0.04 -9.92 -15.73
C ASP A 437 -0.19 -8.60 -16.47
N ILE A 438 0.86 -8.08 -17.12
CA ILE A 438 0.80 -6.86 -17.93
C ILE A 438 0.29 -7.19 -19.32
N ARG A 439 -0.81 -6.55 -19.75
CA ARG A 439 -1.53 -6.81 -21.00
C ARG A 439 -1.27 -5.79 -22.10
N ALA A 440 -0.98 -4.53 -21.71
CA ALA A 440 -0.66 -3.48 -22.67
C ALA A 440 0.32 -2.48 -22.05
N ALA A 441 1.09 -1.78 -22.87
CA ALA A 441 2.01 -0.76 -22.41
C ALA A 441 2.17 0.37 -23.41
N GLN A 442 2.28 1.60 -22.91
CA GLN A 442 2.63 2.80 -23.65
C GLN A 442 3.83 3.49 -23.03
N LYS A 443 4.43 4.42 -23.75
CA LYS A 443 5.55 5.24 -23.24
C LYS A 443 5.17 6.71 -23.31
N ILE A 444 5.64 7.46 -22.32
CA ILE A 444 5.48 8.90 -22.26
C ILE A 444 6.78 9.57 -21.81
N GLU A 445 7.21 10.60 -22.54
CA GLU A 445 8.34 11.44 -22.15
C GLU A 445 7.84 12.59 -21.28
N VAL A 446 8.35 12.69 -20.04
CA VAL A 446 7.99 13.77 -19.12
C VAL A 446 9.20 14.66 -18.88
N THR A 447 9.01 15.96 -19.08
CA THR A 447 10.04 16.97 -18.83
C THR A 447 9.56 17.93 -17.73
N PRO A 448 10.27 18.04 -16.58
CA PRO A 448 9.88 19.01 -15.56
C PRO A 448 10.08 20.43 -16.05
N VAL A 449 9.10 21.30 -15.80
CA VAL A 449 9.19 22.74 -16.11
C VAL A 449 10.33 23.37 -15.33
N PHE A 450 10.50 22.95 -14.09
CA PHE A 450 11.67 23.30 -13.27
C PHE A 450 12.38 22.00 -12.84
N PRO A 451 13.50 21.66 -13.51
CA PRO A 451 14.31 20.52 -13.06
C PRO A 451 14.98 20.83 -11.71
N VAL A 452 15.07 19.82 -10.85
CA VAL A 452 15.81 19.93 -9.59
C VAL A 452 17.25 20.33 -9.90
N PRO A 453 17.77 21.42 -9.33
CA PRO A 453 19.13 21.86 -9.59
C PRO A 453 20.14 20.81 -9.08
N LYS A 454 21.20 20.62 -9.84
CA LYS A 454 22.29 19.75 -9.41
C LYS A 454 23.02 20.37 -8.23
N GLN A 455 23.28 19.59 -7.21
CA GLN A 455 24.13 19.98 -6.09
C GLN A 455 25.47 20.53 -6.59
N ILE A 456 25.91 21.65 -6.03
CA ILE A 456 27.23 22.24 -6.34
C ILE A 456 28.26 21.51 -5.49
N GLN A 457 29.28 20.96 -6.17
CA GLN A 457 30.36 20.20 -5.55
C GLN A 457 31.70 20.89 -5.78
N GLY A 458 32.71 20.56 -4.97
CA GLY A 458 34.04 21.18 -5.08
C GLY A 458 34.73 21.01 -6.44
N TRP A 459 34.37 20.02 -7.23
CA TRP A 459 34.90 19.79 -8.57
C TRP A 459 34.08 20.43 -9.69
N ASP A 460 32.96 21.06 -9.37
CA ASP A 460 32.23 21.88 -10.34
C ASP A 460 32.98 23.19 -10.63
N LYS A 461 32.71 23.76 -11.79
CA LYS A 461 33.28 25.07 -12.13
C LYS A 461 32.81 26.13 -11.13
N THR A 462 33.70 27.03 -10.80
CA THR A 462 33.43 28.12 -9.85
C THR A 462 32.29 29.04 -10.30
N GLU A 463 32.04 29.14 -11.62
CA GLU A 463 30.89 29.88 -12.16
C GLU A 463 29.53 29.42 -11.59
N ARG A 464 29.43 28.15 -11.15
CA ARG A 464 28.20 27.62 -10.54
C ARG A 464 27.88 28.27 -9.18
N LEU A 465 28.86 28.83 -8.48
CA LEU A 465 28.59 29.61 -7.28
C LEU A 465 27.68 30.81 -7.56
N LEU A 466 27.76 31.39 -8.77
CA LEU A 466 26.91 32.51 -9.18
C LEU A 466 25.44 32.15 -9.40
N GLU A 467 25.08 30.86 -9.29
CA GLU A 467 23.67 30.41 -9.34
C GLU A 467 22.88 30.85 -8.10
N THR A 468 23.55 31.29 -7.01
CA THR A 468 22.92 31.77 -5.76
C THR A 468 23.57 33.08 -5.29
N LYS A 469 22.81 33.89 -4.50
CA LYS A 469 23.34 35.13 -3.92
C LYS A 469 24.46 34.86 -2.91
N ALA A 470 24.29 33.82 -2.07
CA ALA A 470 25.33 33.43 -1.12
C ALA A 470 26.62 32.99 -1.86
N GLY A 471 26.47 32.22 -2.93
CA GLY A 471 27.61 31.80 -3.76
C GLY A 471 28.30 32.96 -4.47
N GLU A 472 27.55 33.94 -4.98
CA GLU A 472 28.13 35.18 -5.54
C GLU A 472 28.95 35.94 -4.50
N GLN A 473 28.44 36.16 -3.29
CA GLN A 473 29.16 36.80 -2.20
C GLN A 473 30.43 36.05 -1.83
N ILE A 474 30.36 34.72 -1.79
CA ILE A 474 31.53 33.87 -1.51
C ILE A 474 32.57 33.98 -2.63
N PHE A 475 32.11 33.94 -3.88
CA PHE A 475 33.03 34.11 -5.00
C PHE A 475 33.75 35.48 -4.97
N GLU A 476 33.06 36.57 -4.68
CA GLU A 476 33.67 37.90 -4.56
C GLU A 476 34.70 37.96 -3.39
N GLU A 477 34.41 37.27 -2.28
CA GLU A 477 35.38 37.16 -1.17
C GLU A 477 36.60 36.32 -1.57
N LEU A 478 36.41 35.18 -2.24
CA LEU A 478 37.51 34.37 -2.79
C LEU A 478 38.34 35.16 -3.78
N TYR A 479 37.68 35.83 -4.71
CA TYR A 479 38.32 36.68 -5.71
C TYR A 479 39.20 37.78 -5.08
N ARG A 480 38.67 38.49 -4.08
CA ARG A 480 39.37 39.49 -3.31
C ARG A 480 40.59 38.90 -2.58
N LYS A 481 40.45 37.81 -1.86
CA LYS A 481 41.54 37.12 -1.15
C LYS A 481 42.66 36.69 -2.11
N ILE A 482 42.29 36.13 -3.26
CA ILE A 482 43.27 35.72 -4.29
C ILE A 482 44.00 36.91 -4.87
N THR A 483 43.32 38.00 -5.20
CA THR A 483 43.93 39.18 -5.84
C THR A 483 44.76 40.01 -4.87
N GLU A 484 44.36 40.09 -3.59
CA GLU A 484 45.09 40.88 -2.56
C GLU A 484 46.29 40.12 -1.97
N LYS A 485 46.20 38.80 -1.81
CA LYS A 485 47.15 38.01 -1.02
C LYS A 485 47.99 37.00 -1.82
N ALA A 486 47.70 36.82 -3.11
CA ALA A 486 48.51 35.94 -3.94
C ALA A 486 49.97 36.37 -3.96
N GLY A 487 50.87 35.51 -3.47
CA GLY A 487 52.31 35.71 -3.41
C GLY A 487 53.06 34.94 -4.50
N GLY A 488 54.31 35.32 -4.73
CA GLY A 488 55.24 34.60 -5.60
C GLY A 488 54.91 34.63 -7.10
N ILE A 489 55.30 33.59 -7.83
CA ILE A 489 55.13 33.44 -9.29
C ILE A 489 53.65 33.51 -9.71
N PHE A 490 52.75 33.10 -8.82
CA PHE A 490 51.31 33.11 -9.07
C PHE A 490 50.75 34.55 -9.08
N ALA A 491 51.19 35.41 -8.19
CA ALA A 491 50.80 36.83 -8.16
C ALA A 491 51.25 37.58 -9.42
N GLN A 492 52.40 37.22 -9.96
CA GLN A 492 52.92 37.84 -11.19
C GLN A 492 52.06 37.41 -12.40
N ARG A 493 51.69 36.13 -12.52
CA ARG A 493 50.77 35.65 -13.56
C ARG A 493 49.38 36.28 -13.47
N LEU A 494 48.81 36.39 -12.25
CA LEU A 494 47.53 37.06 -12.05
C LEU A 494 47.52 38.54 -12.46
N LYS A 495 48.68 39.25 -12.32
CA LYS A 495 48.82 40.64 -12.76
C LYS A 495 48.99 40.81 -14.28
N GLU A 496 49.46 39.78 -14.95
CA GLU A 496 49.63 39.73 -16.40
C GLU A 496 48.37 39.33 -17.15
N GLU A 497 47.39 38.71 -16.47
CA GLU A 497 46.15 38.19 -17.06
C GLU A 497 45.05 39.25 -17.03
N LYS A 498 44.61 39.70 -18.22
CA LYS A 498 43.58 40.75 -18.38
C LYS A 498 42.18 40.34 -17.84
N ASN A 499 41.93 39.04 -17.62
CA ASN A 499 40.61 38.47 -17.22
C ASN A 499 40.74 37.44 -16.10
N VAL A 500 41.37 37.80 -14.98
CA VAL A 500 41.54 36.92 -13.81
C VAL A 500 40.20 36.38 -13.31
N ARG A 501 39.14 37.20 -13.33
CA ARG A 501 37.79 36.80 -12.88
C ARG A 501 37.25 35.66 -13.73
N GLU A 502 37.28 35.74 -15.03
CA GLU A 502 36.81 34.70 -15.96
C GLU A 502 37.66 33.43 -15.87
N MET A 503 38.97 33.58 -15.69
CA MET A 503 39.84 32.44 -15.46
C MET A 503 39.43 31.67 -14.21
N LEU A 504 39.22 32.36 -13.07
CA LEU A 504 38.80 31.71 -11.82
C LEU A 504 37.41 31.06 -11.94
N LEU A 505 36.47 31.72 -12.60
CA LEU A 505 35.13 31.17 -12.84
C LEU A 505 35.16 29.87 -13.65
N SER A 506 36.10 29.74 -14.57
CA SER A 506 36.27 28.55 -15.40
C SER A 506 36.92 27.35 -14.70
N GLN A 507 37.62 27.61 -13.56
CA GLN A 507 38.31 26.57 -12.79
C GLN A 507 37.35 25.85 -11.83
N PRO A 508 37.65 24.60 -11.46
CA PRO A 508 36.94 23.93 -10.36
C PRO A 508 37.06 24.69 -9.04
N ILE A 509 36.00 24.75 -8.26
CA ILE A 509 35.94 25.42 -6.94
C ILE A 509 37.11 24.96 -6.04
N ARG A 510 37.38 23.65 -6.02
CA ARG A 510 38.48 23.08 -5.23
C ARG A 510 39.84 23.57 -5.67
N ILE A 511 40.06 23.82 -6.96
CA ILE A 511 41.31 24.40 -7.47
C ILE A 511 41.46 25.85 -7.02
N VAL A 512 40.38 26.63 -7.10
CA VAL A 512 40.35 28.02 -6.62
C VAL A 512 40.58 28.06 -5.11
N HIS A 513 39.99 27.15 -4.34
CA HIS A 513 40.23 27.00 -2.91
C HIS A 513 41.68 26.69 -2.58
N LEU A 514 42.35 25.80 -3.33
CA LEU A 514 43.76 25.47 -3.11
C LEU A 514 44.71 26.68 -3.30
N MET A 515 44.30 27.70 -4.05
CA MET A 515 45.06 28.92 -4.20
C MET A 515 45.12 29.76 -2.92
N ILE A 516 44.20 29.54 -2.00
CA ILE A 516 44.06 30.23 -0.71
C ILE A 516 43.96 29.26 0.46
N TRP A 517 44.46 28.02 0.32
CA TRP A 517 44.26 26.97 1.32
C TRP A 517 44.76 27.32 2.74
N ASN A 518 45.74 28.21 2.88
CA ASN A 518 46.18 28.74 4.15
C ASN A 518 45.19 29.71 4.81
N GLU A 519 44.20 30.20 4.06
CA GLU A 519 43.19 31.19 4.48
C GLU A 519 41.79 30.56 4.61
N MET A 520 41.63 29.33 4.12
CA MET A 520 40.37 28.59 4.14
C MET A 520 40.66 27.10 4.21
N THR A 521 40.13 26.43 5.20
CA THR A 521 40.26 24.99 5.38
C THR A 521 39.29 24.21 4.50
N ASP A 522 39.56 22.91 4.30
CA ASP A 522 38.60 22.00 3.62
C ASP A 522 37.23 21.95 4.32
N SER A 523 37.20 22.02 5.65
CA SER A 523 35.95 22.05 6.44
C SER A 523 35.15 23.33 6.18
N GLU A 524 35.80 24.47 6.05
CA GLU A 524 35.15 25.74 5.70
C GLU A 524 34.60 25.72 4.28
N LEU A 525 35.32 25.13 3.32
CA LEU A 525 34.83 24.95 1.96
C LEU A 525 33.56 24.06 1.95
N ILE A 526 33.54 22.96 2.70
CA ILE A 526 32.37 22.08 2.81
C ILE A 526 31.19 22.86 3.37
N ALA A 527 31.36 23.59 4.48
CA ALA A 527 30.30 24.38 5.08
C ALA A 527 29.76 25.49 4.13
N ILE A 528 30.63 26.08 3.34
CA ILE A 528 30.27 27.05 2.29
C ILE A 528 29.41 26.40 1.22
N LEU A 529 29.82 25.24 0.70
CA LEU A 529 29.07 24.52 -0.33
C LEU A 529 27.72 24.05 0.20
N GLU A 530 27.62 23.62 1.47
CA GLU A 530 26.37 23.29 2.12
C GLU A 530 25.41 24.49 2.15
N LYS A 531 25.91 25.67 2.56
CA LYS A 531 25.08 26.88 2.59
C LYS A 531 24.61 27.31 1.19
N VAL A 532 25.48 27.26 0.20
CA VAL A 532 25.12 27.57 -1.20
C VAL A 532 24.08 26.60 -1.73
N ASN A 533 24.20 25.30 -1.44
CA ASN A 533 23.24 24.29 -1.83
C ASN A 533 21.91 24.45 -1.11
N GLN A 534 21.89 24.83 0.16
CA GLN A 534 20.66 25.14 0.89
C GLN A 534 19.88 26.29 0.25
N GLU A 535 20.55 27.37 -0.15
CA GLU A 535 19.94 28.49 -0.87
C GLU A 535 19.42 28.07 -2.24
N LEU A 536 20.24 27.33 -3.01
CA LEU A 536 19.87 26.79 -4.32
C LEU A 536 18.57 25.97 -4.27
N TYR A 537 18.44 25.13 -3.24
CA TYR A 537 17.26 24.31 -3.04
C TYR A 537 16.08 25.11 -2.47
N HIS A 538 16.33 26.12 -1.66
CA HIS A 538 15.29 27.05 -1.20
C HIS A 538 14.67 27.81 -2.39
N ASP A 539 15.48 28.35 -3.29
CA ASP A 539 15.03 29.06 -4.49
C ASP A 539 14.23 28.15 -5.42
N TYR A 540 14.61 26.87 -5.51
CA TYR A 540 13.83 25.86 -6.23
C TYR A 540 12.44 25.66 -5.61
N ARG A 541 12.35 25.48 -4.29
CA ARG A 541 11.06 25.33 -3.57
C ARG A 541 10.14 26.53 -3.78
N GLU A 542 10.66 27.75 -3.69
CA GLU A 542 9.87 28.97 -3.92
C GLU A 542 9.33 29.04 -5.36
N LYS A 543 10.12 28.63 -6.35
CA LYS A 543 9.65 28.50 -7.74
C LYS A 543 8.55 27.47 -7.88
N MET A 544 8.69 26.31 -7.25
CA MET A 544 7.68 25.25 -7.28
C MET A 544 6.36 25.70 -6.65
N ARG A 545 6.39 26.31 -5.47
CA ARG A 545 5.21 26.87 -4.78
C ARG A 545 4.50 27.96 -5.60
N SER A 546 5.24 28.67 -6.44
CA SER A 546 4.66 29.69 -7.34
C SER A 546 3.85 29.09 -8.48
N LEU A 547 4.18 27.84 -8.90
CA LEU A 547 3.41 27.10 -9.92
C LEU A 547 2.12 26.53 -9.36
N GLU A 548 2.12 26.01 -8.14
CA GLU A 548 0.95 25.42 -7.50
C GLU A 548 -0.16 26.44 -7.21
N LYS A 549 0.20 27.74 -7.16
CA LYS A 549 -0.75 28.84 -6.92
C LYS A 549 -1.41 29.36 -8.21
N LYS A 550 -0.97 28.92 -9.37
CA LYS A 550 -1.50 29.27 -10.70
C LYS A 550 -2.38 28.14 -11.25
#